data_42d28309aa7193a30f9d5f2bcc32a42b
#
_entry.id   42d28309aa7193a30f9d5f2bcc32a42b
#
_cell.length_a   1.000
_cell.length_b   1.000
_cell.length_c   1.000
_cell.angle_alpha   90.00
_cell.angle_beta   90.00
_cell.angle_gamma   90.00
#
_symmetry.space_group_name_H-M   'P 1'
#
loop_
_entity.id
_entity.type
_entity.pdbx_description
1 polymer ?
#
loop_
_entity_poly.entity_id
_entity_poly.type
_entity_poly.pdbx_seq_one_letter_code
_entity_poly.pdbx_strand_id
1 'polypeptide(L)'
;MLVTLIETVYRLLWGDLFTLPVAGGIGISFMVVLLFAAGIWFTCRTRLLPVRLFRDMIAAVCEKKQSKDGLSSFQTLVISTATRVGMGNLVGVVAAVSAGGAGAVFWMWVTALLGASTSFVESTLAQKYRQPDPLYGGWRGGPAYYLHV
;
A
#
# COMPACT_ATOMS: atom_id res chain seq x y z
N MET A 1 6.00 -0.03 -33.51
CA MET A 1 4.66 0.33 -33.00
C MET A 1 4.47 -0.12 -31.54
N LEU A 2 4.61 -1.41 -31.20
CA LEU A 2 4.49 -1.88 -29.80
C LEU A 2 5.55 -1.26 -28.87
N VAL A 3 6.82 -1.23 -29.28
CA VAL A 3 7.92 -0.62 -28.50
C VAL A 3 7.69 0.85 -28.23
N THR A 4 7.27 1.60 -29.26
CA THR A 4 6.95 3.03 -29.13
C THR A 4 5.79 3.28 -28.19
N LEU A 5 4.78 2.41 -28.19
CA LEU A 5 3.65 2.49 -27.27
C LEU A 5 4.08 2.21 -25.82
N ILE A 6 4.91 1.19 -25.61
CA ILE A 6 5.46 0.87 -24.28
C ILE A 6 6.34 2.01 -23.77
N GLU A 7 7.18 2.60 -24.61
CA GLU A 7 8.02 3.76 -24.25
C GLU A 7 7.17 4.99 -23.90
N THR A 8 6.10 5.23 -24.66
CA THR A 8 5.20 6.36 -24.39
C THR A 8 4.48 6.17 -23.05
N VAL A 9 3.95 4.97 -22.79
CA VAL A 9 3.31 4.65 -21.51
C VAL A 9 4.31 4.73 -20.36
N TYR A 10 5.51 4.21 -20.55
CA TYR A 10 6.58 4.28 -19.55
C TYR A 10 6.95 5.73 -19.23
N ARG A 11 7.16 6.57 -20.24
CA ARG A 11 7.45 8.00 -20.06
C ARG A 11 6.31 8.77 -19.40
N LEU A 12 5.05 8.42 -19.70
CA LEU A 12 3.89 9.05 -19.08
C LEU A 12 3.77 8.70 -17.59
N LEU A 13 4.02 7.45 -17.23
CA LEU A 13 3.84 6.96 -15.85
C LEU A 13 5.06 7.26 -14.96
N TRP A 14 6.27 7.06 -15.49
CA TRP A 14 7.52 7.15 -14.74
C TRP A 14 8.39 8.34 -15.14
N GLY A 15 8.07 9.02 -16.24
CA GLY A 15 8.79 10.20 -16.68
C GLY A 15 8.48 11.40 -15.80
N ASP A 16 9.41 12.35 -15.75
CA ASP A 16 9.26 13.58 -15.00
C ASP A 16 8.22 14.50 -15.66
N LEU A 17 7.05 14.62 -15.05
CA LEU A 17 6.01 15.57 -15.47
C LEU A 17 6.40 17.00 -15.17
N PHE A 18 7.03 17.23 -14.03
CA PHE A 18 7.50 18.53 -13.58
C PHE A 18 8.91 18.40 -13.01
N THR A 19 9.85 19.08 -13.61
CA THR A 19 11.18 19.29 -13.01
C THR A 19 11.11 20.56 -12.17
N LEU A 20 11.10 20.40 -10.85
CA LEU A 20 11.23 21.57 -9.97
C LEU A 20 12.65 22.12 -10.08
N PRO A 21 12.83 23.45 -10.31
CA PRO A 21 14.14 24.08 -10.38
C PRO A 21 14.76 24.29 -8.98
N VAL A 22 14.66 23.28 -8.13
CA VAL A 22 15.36 23.23 -6.86
C VAL A 22 16.73 22.61 -7.10
N ALA A 23 17.76 23.03 -6.38
CA ALA A 23 19.14 22.59 -6.56
C ALA A 23 19.28 21.07 -6.77
N GLY A 24 19.47 20.67 -8.04
CA GLY A 24 19.59 19.26 -8.44
C GLY A 24 18.49 18.71 -9.36
N GLY A 25 17.45 19.49 -9.71
CA GLY A 25 16.39 19.06 -10.65
C GLY A 25 15.63 17.84 -10.13
N ILE A 26 14.69 18.04 -9.20
CA ILE A 26 13.84 16.92 -8.71
C ILE A 26 12.72 16.70 -9.71
N GLY A 27 12.77 15.58 -10.43
CA GLY A 27 11.68 15.12 -11.30
C GLY A 27 10.55 14.49 -10.47
N ILE A 28 9.32 14.96 -10.68
CA ILE A 28 8.13 14.37 -10.05
C ILE A 28 7.37 13.60 -11.13
N SER A 29 7.27 12.28 -10.97
CA SER A 29 6.53 11.44 -11.89
C SER A 29 5.02 11.51 -11.63
N PHE A 30 4.22 11.25 -12.69
CA PHE A 30 2.76 11.18 -12.59
C PHE A 30 2.30 10.18 -11.53
N MET A 31 2.96 9.04 -11.44
CA MET A 31 2.66 8.00 -10.45
C MET A 31 2.78 8.52 -9.02
N VAL A 32 3.82 9.29 -8.72
CA VAL A 32 4.01 9.86 -7.38
C VAL A 32 2.87 10.83 -7.04
N VAL A 33 2.52 11.73 -7.97
CA VAL A 33 1.41 12.67 -7.76
C VAL A 33 0.09 11.93 -7.54
N LEU A 34 -0.19 10.91 -8.36
CA LEU A 34 -1.41 10.12 -8.24
C LEU A 34 -1.48 9.36 -6.91
N LEU A 35 -0.39 8.74 -6.48
CA LEU A 35 -0.33 8.03 -5.21
C LEU A 35 -0.53 8.97 -4.00
N PHE A 36 0.10 10.14 -4.03
CA PHE A 36 -0.11 11.15 -2.99
C PHE A 36 -1.54 11.69 -2.98
N ALA A 37 -2.08 12.03 -4.13
CA ALA A 37 -3.46 12.52 -4.25
C ALA A 37 -4.47 11.47 -3.76
N ALA A 38 -4.33 10.21 -4.17
CA ALA A 38 -5.17 9.11 -3.72
C ALA A 38 -5.01 8.88 -2.21
N GLY A 39 -3.76 8.87 -1.69
CA GLY A 39 -3.48 8.71 -0.27
C GLY A 39 -4.11 9.82 0.58
N ILE A 40 -3.97 11.08 0.17
CA ILE A 40 -4.59 12.23 0.84
C ILE A 40 -6.13 12.12 0.78
N TRP A 41 -6.69 11.82 -0.39
CA TRP A 41 -8.13 11.63 -0.56
C TRP A 41 -8.69 10.57 0.38
N PHE A 42 -8.10 9.36 0.39
CA PHE A 42 -8.54 8.30 1.29
C PHE A 42 -8.33 8.65 2.76
N THR A 43 -7.23 9.29 3.11
CA THR A 43 -6.96 9.73 4.49
C THR A 43 -8.01 10.73 4.97
N CYS A 44 -8.37 11.71 4.15
CA CYS A 44 -9.44 12.67 4.45
C CYS A 44 -10.81 11.98 4.51
N ARG A 45 -11.11 11.10 3.55
CA ARG A 45 -12.39 10.39 3.48
C ARG A 45 -12.59 9.41 4.63
N THR A 46 -11.54 8.77 5.10
CA THR A 46 -11.55 7.85 6.25
C THR A 46 -11.36 8.57 7.59
N ARG A 47 -11.24 9.91 7.59
CA ARG A 47 -11.07 10.75 8.79
C ARG A 47 -9.87 10.31 9.63
N LEU A 48 -8.70 10.19 9.03
CA LEU A 48 -7.45 9.77 9.71
C LEU A 48 -7.61 8.46 10.48
N LEU A 49 -8.29 7.49 9.90
CA LEU A 49 -8.65 6.22 10.52
C LEU A 49 -7.45 5.51 11.18
N PRO A 50 -6.24 5.43 10.56
CA PRO A 50 -5.10 4.77 11.18
C PRO A 50 -4.70 5.36 12.53
N VAL A 51 -4.85 6.69 12.69
CA VAL A 51 -4.54 7.38 13.94
C VAL A 51 -5.64 7.19 14.97
N ARG A 52 -6.90 7.34 14.53
CA ARG A 52 -8.07 7.28 15.42
C ARG A 52 -8.32 5.89 15.99
N LEU A 53 -8.14 4.85 15.18
CA LEU A 53 -8.38 3.46 15.59
C LEU A 53 -7.09 2.72 15.99
N PHE A 54 -5.99 3.44 16.20
CA PHE A 54 -4.71 2.82 16.56
C PHE A 54 -4.80 1.93 17.80
N ARG A 55 -5.51 2.38 18.84
CA ARG A 55 -5.73 1.60 20.06
C ARG A 55 -6.54 0.33 19.80
N ASP A 56 -7.59 0.44 19.00
CA ASP A 56 -8.45 -0.69 18.65
C ASP A 56 -7.70 -1.70 17.77
N MET A 57 -6.82 -1.21 16.89
CA MET A 57 -5.93 -2.07 16.09
C MET A 57 -5.00 -2.89 16.97
N ILE A 58 -4.36 -2.28 17.97
CA ILE A 58 -3.48 -2.98 18.91
C ILE A 58 -4.30 -3.99 19.72
N ALA A 59 -5.47 -3.59 20.24
CA ALA A 59 -6.36 -4.48 20.99
C ALA A 59 -6.78 -5.69 20.15
N ALA A 60 -7.15 -5.49 18.88
CA ALA A 60 -7.54 -6.56 17.96
C ALA A 60 -6.39 -7.53 17.65
N VAL A 61 -5.15 -7.05 17.58
CA VAL A 61 -3.97 -7.90 17.37
C VAL A 61 -3.65 -8.72 18.62
N CYS A 62 -3.82 -8.13 19.81
CA CYS A 62 -3.58 -8.79 21.09
C CYS A 62 -4.72 -9.74 21.51
N GLU A 63 -5.88 -9.67 20.87
CA GLU A 63 -7.02 -10.53 21.18
C GLU A 63 -6.74 -11.98 20.77
N LYS A 64 -6.74 -12.88 21.76
CA LYS A 64 -6.52 -14.34 21.59
C LYS A 64 -7.76 -15.09 21.08
N LYS A 65 -8.60 -14.45 20.30
CA LYS A 65 -9.79 -15.12 19.76
C LYS A 65 -9.39 -16.11 18.68
N GLN A 66 -9.31 -17.38 19.06
CA GLN A 66 -9.21 -18.47 18.08
C GLN A 66 -10.58 -18.72 17.47
N SER A 67 -10.72 -18.40 16.19
CA SER A 67 -11.81 -18.97 15.39
C SER A 67 -11.55 -20.47 15.24
N LYS A 68 -12.59 -21.31 15.42
CA LYS A 68 -12.47 -22.77 15.31
C LYS A 68 -11.87 -23.23 13.96
N ASP A 69 -11.97 -22.38 12.92
CA ASP A 69 -11.55 -22.69 11.55
C ASP A 69 -10.68 -21.58 10.92
N GLY A 70 -10.03 -20.73 11.71
CA GLY A 70 -9.27 -19.60 11.19
C GLY A 70 -7.99 -19.29 11.97
N LEU A 71 -7.10 -18.53 11.30
CA LEU A 71 -5.87 -18.00 11.89
C LEU A 71 -6.19 -16.92 12.93
N SER A 72 -5.38 -16.86 13.99
CA SER A 72 -5.49 -15.77 14.96
C SER A 72 -5.09 -14.43 14.30
N SER A 73 -5.56 -13.30 14.86
CA SER A 73 -5.21 -11.96 14.37
C SER A 73 -3.70 -11.74 14.32
N PHE A 74 -2.98 -12.21 15.32
CA PHE A 74 -1.51 -12.13 15.37
C PHE A 74 -0.84 -12.98 14.28
N GLN A 75 -1.31 -14.22 14.06
CA GLN A 75 -0.78 -15.08 12.99
C GLN A 75 -1.03 -14.44 11.60
N THR A 76 -2.20 -13.88 11.38
CA THR A 76 -2.53 -13.17 10.14
C THR A 76 -1.60 -11.96 9.93
N LEU A 77 -1.31 -11.19 10.97
CA LEU A 77 -0.37 -10.07 10.92
C LEU A 77 1.04 -10.56 10.54
N VAL A 78 1.54 -11.62 11.18
CA VAL A 78 2.88 -12.17 10.90
C VAL A 78 2.98 -12.65 9.46
N ILE A 79 2.00 -13.43 8.96
CA ILE A 79 1.97 -13.93 7.59
C ILE A 79 1.90 -12.76 6.60
N SER A 80 1.01 -11.79 6.84
CA SER A 80 0.86 -10.62 5.98
C SER A 80 2.14 -9.79 5.91
N THR A 81 2.85 -9.62 7.02
CA THR A 81 4.13 -8.91 7.06
C THR A 81 5.22 -9.70 6.34
N ALA A 82 5.33 -10.99 6.60
CA ALA A 82 6.33 -11.86 5.98
C ALA A 82 6.19 -11.91 4.45
N THR A 83 4.97 -11.91 3.93
CA THR A 83 4.72 -11.93 2.48
C THR A 83 4.97 -10.59 1.78
N ARG A 84 4.93 -9.49 2.52
CA ARG A 84 5.15 -8.13 1.97
C ARG A 84 6.61 -7.68 2.04
N VAL A 85 7.40 -8.22 2.97
CA VAL A 85 8.82 -7.90 3.09
C VAL A 85 9.62 -8.74 2.09
N GLY A 86 9.88 -8.17 0.92
CA GLY A 86 10.71 -8.77 -0.13
C GLY A 86 12.05 -8.05 -0.28
N MET A 87 12.98 -8.68 -0.99
CA MET A 87 14.29 -8.09 -1.31
C MET A 87 14.18 -6.72 -1.99
N GLY A 88 13.17 -6.52 -2.84
CA GLY A 88 12.93 -5.24 -3.51
C GLY A 88 12.66 -4.10 -2.54
N ASN A 89 11.93 -4.34 -1.45
CA ASN A 89 11.66 -3.34 -0.43
C ASN A 89 12.95 -2.95 0.33
N LEU A 90 13.79 -3.93 0.66
CA LEU A 90 15.07 -3.67 1.32
C LEU A 90 16.01 -2.85 0.43
N VAL A 91 16.19 -3.26 -0.82
CA VAL A 91 17.02 -2.54 -1.79
C VAL A 91 16.48 -1.13 -2.03
N GLY A 92 15.16 -0.97 -2.15
CA GLY A 92 14.51 0.33 -2.32
C GLY A 92 14.76 1.29 -1.14
N VAL A 93 14.67 0.78 0.08
CA VAL A 93 14.97 1.59 1.29
C VAL A 93 16.44 1.99 1.34
N VAL A 94 17.36 1.05 1.07
CA VAL A 94 18.80 1.34 1.05
C VAL A 94 19.12 2.39 -0.01
N ALA A 95 18.61 2.24 -1.22
CA ALA A 95 18.81 3.21 -2.31
C ALA A 95 18.27 4.59 -1.96
N ALA A 96 17.05 4.66 -1.39
CA ALA A 96 16.43 5.92 -1.00
C ALA A 96 17.22 6.64 0.12
N VAL A 97 17.68 5.90 1.13
CA VAL A 97 18.47 6.48 2.23
C VAL A 97 19.86 6.90 1.74
N SER A 98 20.47 6.13 0.85
CA SER A 98 21.78 6.47 0.26
C SER A 98 21.72 7.73 -0.61
N ALA A 99 20.62 7.94 -1.33
CA ALA A 99 20.45 9.12 -2.18
C ALA A 99 19.91 10.34 -1.43
N GLY A 100 18.97 10.16 -0.52
CA GLY A 100 18.23 11.24 0.15
C GLY A 100 18.59 11.46 1.62
N GLY A 101 19.51 10.67 2.19
CA GLY A 101 19.93 10.79 3.58
C GLY A 101 18.78 10.68 4.58
N ALA A 102 18.89 11.41 5.69
CA ALA A 102 17.87 11.41 6.75
C ALA A 102 16.49 11.93 6.28
N GLY A 103 16.46 12.82 5.29
CA GLY A 103 15.22 13.34 4.71
C GLY A 103 14.38 12.24 4.03
N ALA A 104 14.99 11.23 3.45
CA ALA A 104 14.29 10.10 2.85
C ALA A 104 13.46 9.34 3.89
N VAL A 105 14.01 9.13 5.10
CA VAL A 105 13.31 8.43 6.19
C VAL A 105 12.04 9.18 6.60
N PHE A 106 12.13 10.51 6.71
CA PHE A 106 10.95 11.32 7.01
C PHE A 106 9.86 11.15 5.95
N TRP A 107 10.22 11.23 4.67
CA TRP A 107 9.26 11.05 3.58
C TRP A 107 8.69 9.64 3.51
N MET A 108 9.48 8.61 3.85
CA MET A 108 8.97 7.25 3.98
C MET A 108 7.89 7.14 5.06
N TRP A 109 8.03 7.81 6.20
CA TRP A 109 6.99 7.82 7.24
C TRP A 109 5.72 8.51 6.77
N VAL A 110 5.86 9.67 6.09
CA VAL A 110 4.70 10.39 5.52
C VAL A 110 3.96 9.51 4.52
N THR A 111 4.68 8.88 3.59
CA THR A 111 4.06 7.99 2.59
C THR A 111 3.46 6.74 3.22
N ALA A 112 4.06 6.17 4.25
CA ALA A 112 3.50 5.03 4.98
C ALA A 112 2.18 5.40 5.67
N LEU A 113 2.08 6.58 6.28
CA LEU A 113 0.85 7.05 6.91
C LEU A 113 -0.28 7.23 5.89
N LEU A 114 0.02 7.83 4.74
CA LEU A 114 -0.95 7.98 3.63
C LEU A 114 -1.34 6.63 3.04
N GLY A 115 -0.37 5.74 2.84
CA GLY A 115 -0.59 4.39 2.32
C GLY A 115 -1.39 3.48 3.24
N ALA A 116 -1.33 3.70 4.56
CA ALA A 116 -2.12 2.95 5.53
C ALA A 116 -3.64 3.10 5.29
N SER A 117 -4.10 4.31 4.95
CA SER A 117 -5.51 4.55 4.64
C SER A 117 -5.96 3.84 3.36
N THR A 118 -5.11 3.80 2.34
CA THR A 118 -5.36 3.09 1.07
C THR A 118 -5.42 1.58 1.31
N SER A 119 -4.48 1.04 2.08
CA SER A 119 -4.45 -0.39 2.44
C SER A 119 -5.67 -0.82 3.25
N PHE A 120 -6.18 0.06 4.12
CA PHE A 120 -7.42 -0.18 4.85
C PHE A 120 -8.62 -0.32 3.91
N VAL A 121 -8.77 0.60 2.94
CA VAL A 121 -9.86 0.55 1.95
C VAL A 121 -9.78 -0.74 1.14
N GLU A 122 -8.58 -1.09 0.64
CA GLU A 122 -8.34 -2.33 -0.10
C GLU A 122 -8.73 -3.57 0.71
N SER A 123 -8.27 -3.65 1.96
CA SER A 123 -8.58 -4.78 2.85
C SER A 123 -10.08 -4.88 3.15
N THR A 124 -10.76 -3.75 3.31
CA THR A 124 -12.20 -3.69 3.52
C THR A 124 -12.98 -4.19 2.29
N LEU A 125 -12.56 -3.77 1.09
CA LEU A 125 -13.15 -4.26 -0.15
C LEU A 125 -12.93 -5.76 -0.33
N ALA A 126 -11.74 -6.27 -0.05
CA ALA A 126 -11.42 -7.68 -0.12
C ALA A 126 -12.30 -8.53 0.82
N GLN A 127 -12.60 -8.01 2.02
CA GLN A 127 -13.50 -8.67 2.97
C GLN A 127 -14.98 -8.58 2.56
N LYS A 128 -15.41 -7.44 2.03
CA LYS A 128 -16.80 -7.21 1.61
C LYS A 128 -17.19 -8.11 0.43
N TYR A 129 -16.30 -8.28 -0.53
CA TYR A 129 -16.54 -9.03 -1.77
C TYR A 129 -15.91 -10.42 -1.76
N ARG A 130 -15.62 -10.98 -0.58
CA ARG A 130 -15.11 -12.34 -0.46
C ARG A 130 -16.17 -13.36 -0.91
N GLN A 131 -15.71 -14.41 -1.58
CA GLN A 131 -16.55 -15.53 -2.02
C GLN A 131 -16.09 -16.83 -1.35
N PRO A 132 -16.99 -17.81 -1.13
CA PRO A 132 -16.59 -19.11 -0.63
C PRO A 132 -15.70 -19.83 -1.64
N ASP A 133 -14.65 -20.48 -1.15
CA ASP A 133 -13.76 -21.28 -1.99
C ASP A 133 -14.33 -22.69 -2.18
N PRO A 134 -14.69 -23.08 -3.42
CA PRO A 134 -15.23 -24.41 -3.69
C PRO A 134 -14.21 -25.54 -3.57
N LEU A 135 -12.88 -25.23 -3.60
CA LEU A 135 -11.82 -26.23 -3.61
C LEU A 135 -11.30 -26.58 -2.22
N TYR A 136 -11.18 -25.58 -1.34
CA TYR A 136 -10.51 -25.74 -0.05
C TYR A 136 -11.40 -25.42 1.16
N GLY A 137 -12.69 -25.13 0.94
CA GLY A 137 -13.65 -24.88 2.02
C GLY A 137 -13.41 -23.62 2.84
N GLY A 138 -12.65 -22.64 2.28
CA GLY A 138 -12.36 -21.35 2.90
C GLY A 138 -13.03 -20.19 2.19
N TRP A 139 -12.43 -19.00 2.32
CA TRP A 139 -12.89 -17.78 1.66
C TRP A 139 -11.81 -17.24 0.73
N ARG A 140 -12.20 -16.84 -0.47
CA ARG A 140 -11.36 -16.14 -1.44
C ARG A 140 -11.77 -14.68 -1.51
N GLY A 141 -10.81 -13.77 -1.57
CA GLY A 141 -11.05 -12.34 -1.73
C GLY A 141 -9.85 -11.68 -2.38
N GLY A 142 -9.99 -10.39 -2.68
CA GLY A 142 -8.92 -9.60 -3.27
C GLY A 142 -9.34 -8.84 -4.51
N PRO A 143 -8.40 -8.14 -5.21
CA PRO A 143 -8.68 -7.30 -6.35
C PRO A 143 -9.45 -8.00 -7.47
N ALA A 144 -9.11 -9.26 -7.75
CA ALA A 144 -9.78 -10.05 -8.79
C ALA A 144 -11.30 -10.22 -8.57
N TYR A 145 -11.75 -10.18 -7.31
CA TYR A 145 -13.16 -10.38 -6.98
C TYR A 145 -13.98 -9.10 -6.97
N TYR A 146 -13.43 -7.97 -6.57
CA TYR A 146 -14.16 -6.70 -6.52
C TYR A 146 -14.04 -5.87 -7.80
N LEU A 147 -13.12 -6.20 -8.71
CA LEU A 147 -13.02 -5.56 -10.02
C LEU A 147 -14.00 -6.14 -11.05
N HIS A 148 -14.58 -7.32 -10.79
CA HIS A 148 -15.55 -7.96 -11.67
C HIS A 148 -17.02 -7.70 -11.25
N VAL A 149 -17.25 -6.91 -10.23
CA VAL A 149 -18.56 -6.46 -9.78
C VAL A 149 -18.88 -5.12 -10.41
#